data_51c453cf7b1ed4b97a257cddbe5d3a75
#
_entry.id   51c453cf7b1ed4b97a257cddbe5d3a75
#
_cell.length_a   1.000
_cell.length_b   1.000
_cell.length_c   1.000
_cell.angle_alpha   90.00
_cell.angle_beta   90.00
_cell.angle_gamma   90.00
#
_symmetry.space_group_name_H-M   'P 1'
#
loop_
_entity.id
_entity.type
_entity.pdbx_description
1 polymer ?
#
loop_
_entity_poly.entity_id
_entity_poly.type
_entity_poly.pdbx_seq_one_letter_code
_entity_poly.pdbx_strand_id
1 'polypeptide(L)'
;LQHWHIAIMHRMTTLTTSTTRTDVCIVGNGAIAKTTALGFAQAGHSVTLLAPPARPGAEAAPSASAAERPWDVRVYALNHTAHDLLASLKVWGALDLARVAAVDAMDVHGDGEGGGNLGFDAFGARVGTLAWIVEDHNLNGALDAALKFAHNVQRVEGRACELTCSDEGAALRLEDGRRIECALLVGADGRESWVRGQCDIGVDYRMYHQRAIVTNFACDKPHHGVAHQWFTCADGIIALLPLPGNRVSLVWSAPETLADTLMDESLGELAIRLGEFADDKLGTLRPLQPEAVAAVPLALVKPHAIVAPHVALVGDAAHAVHPLAGHGMNLGFGDVVDLLQVVREREQRRAIGDERVLARYARKRKEDVLMMQLATDGLERLFGANLEPLRVVRNFGLNLLDK
;
A
#
# COMPACT_ATOMS: atom_id res chain seq x y z
N LEU A 1 1.51 32.39 -67.05
CA LEU A 1 2.34 31.80 -66.03
C LEU A 1 1.97 32.40 -64.68
N GLN A 2 1.04 31.78 -63.99
CA GLN A 2 0.46 32.26 -62.72
C GLN A 2 1.26 31.67 -61.56
N HIS A 3 1.72 32.56 -60.66
CA HIS A 3 2.34 32.21 -59.39
C HIS A 3 1.23 31.83 -58.38
N TRP A 4 1.28 30.59 -57.86
CA TRP A 4 0.53 30.19 -56.71
C TRP A 4 1.41 30.36 -55.45
N HIS A 5 1.07 31.36 -54.64
CA HIS A 5 1.61 31.46 -53.28
C HIS A 5 0.71 30.66 -52.36
N ILE A 6 1.19 29.52 -51.87
CA ILE A 6 0.57 28.77 -50.80
C ILE A 6 1.04 29.40 -49.48
N ALA A 7 0.16 30.15 -48.85
CA ALA A 7 0.35 30.66 -47.51
C ALA A 7 0.05 29.50 -46.51
N ILE A 8 1.08 28.91 -45.99
CA ILE A 8 0.98 27.99 -44.83
C ILE A 8 0.74 28.85 -43.58
N MET A 9 -0.49 29.04 -43.20
CA MET A 9 -0.85 29.60 -41.90
C MET A 9 -0.54 28.52 -40.83
N HIS A 10 0.61 28.62 -40.18
CA HIS A 10 0.84 27.98 -38.91
C HIS A 10 -0.17 28.56 -37.91
N ARG A 11 -1.23 27.84 -37.61
CA ARG A 11 -2.03 28.07 -36.40
C ARG A 11 -1.12 27.81 -35.19
N MET A 12 -0.47 28.85 -34.72
CA MET A 12 0.03 28.86 -33.35
C MET A 12 -1.19 28.82 -32.42
N THR A 13 -1.56 27.63 -32.01
CA THR A 13 -2.45 27.44 -30.87
C THR A 13 -1.70 27.99 -29.67
N THR A 14 -2.02 29.19 -29.24
CA THR A 14 -1.61 29.71 -27.93
C THR A 14 -2.21 28.77 -26.89
N LEU A 15 -1.39 27.83 -26.40
CA LEU A 15 -1.69 27.05 -25.21
C LEU A 15 -1.86 28.05 -24.06
N THR A 16 -3.09 28.37 -23.73
CA THR A 16 -3.41 29.12 -22.52
C THR A 16 -2.98 28.24 -21.35
N THR A 17 -1.80 28.50 -20.81
CA THR A 17 -1.28 27.83 -19.62
C THR A 17 -2.14 28.21 -18.44
N SER A 18 -3.15 27.38 -18.13
CA SER A 18 -3.94 27.57 -16.92
C SER A 18 -3.09 27.18 -15.71
N THR A 19 -2.97 28.10 -14.74
CA THR A 19 -2.30 27.84 -13.47
C THR A 19 -3.37 27.59 -12.39
N THR A 20 -3.30 26.43 -11.76
CA THR A 20 -4.08 26.10 -10.56
C THR A 20 -3.25 26.41 -9.32
N ARG A 21 -3.83 27.12 -8.35
CA ARG A 21 -3.20 27.37 -7.05
C ARG A 21 -3.94 26.61 -5.95
N THR A 22 -3.20 25.95 -5.09
CA THR A 22 -3.74 25.14 -4.01
C THR A 22 -2.80 25.14 -2.81
N ASP A 23 -3.29 24.88 -1.60
CA ASP A 23 -2.41 24.74 -0.44
C ASP A 23 -1.56 23.49 -0.55
N VAL A 24 -2.19 22.36 -0.92
CA VAL A 24 -1.54 21.05 -1.02
C VAL A 24 -1.80 20.44 -2.40
N CYS A 25 -0.73 20.03 -3.07
CA CYS A 25 -0.83 19.18 -4.26
C CYS A 25 -0.34 17.77 -3.92
N ILE A 26 -1.13 16.75 -4.25
CA ILE A 26 -0.80 15.36 -4.01
C ILE A 26 -0.66 14.65 -5.35
N VAL A 27 0.49 14.02 -5.57
CA VAL A 27 0.76 13.26 -6.79
C VAL A 27 0.55 11.77 -6.49
N GLY A 28 -0.43 11.15 -7.15
CA GLY A 28 -0.78 9.75 -6.99
C GLY A 28 -2.29 9.52 -7.00
N ASN A 29 -2.71 8.26 -7.13
CA ASN A 29 -4.15 7.88 -7.17
C ASN A 29 -4.46 6.63 -6.33
N GLY A 30 -3.50 6.12 -5.56
CA GLY A 30 -3.69 4.98 -4.66
C GLY A 30 -4.39 5.38 -3.36
N ALA A 31 -4.70 4.39 -2.51
CA ALA A 31 -5.39 4.61 -1.24
C ALA A 31 -4.68 5.64 -0.34
N ILE A 32 -3.34 5.62 -0.27
CA ILE A 32 -2.57 6.59 0.54
C ILE A 32 -2.72 8.01 -0.01
N ALA A 33 -2.65 8.21 -1.33
CA ALA A 33 -2.85 9.53 -1.96
C ALA A 33 -4.25 10.09 -1.66
N LYS A 34 -5.27 9.27 -1.83
CA LYS A 34 -6.68 9.64 -1.57
C LYS A 34 -6.92 9.95 -0.10
N THR A 35 -6.36 9.14 0.81
CA THR A 35 -6.45 9.36 2.26
C THR A 35 -5.75 10.65 2.66
N THR A 36 -4.57 10.93 2.09
CA THR A 36 -3.85 12.18 2.30
C THR A 36 -4.69 13.39 1.84
N ALA A 37 -5.33 13.28 0.66
CA ALA A 37 -6.19 14.34 0.13
C ALA A 37 -7.38 14.62 1.05
N LEU A 38 -8.07 13.59 1.51
CA LEU A 38 -9.17 13.72 2.46
C LEU A 38 -8.72 14.32 3.79
N GLY A 39 -7.56 13.89 4.32
CA GLY A 39 -7.03 14.40 5.57
C GLY A 39 -6.72 15.90 5.53
N PHE A 40 -6.04 16.36 4.49
CA PHE A 40 -5.77 17.79 4.30
C PHE A 40 -7.05 18.59 4.03
N ALA A 41 -7.97 18.03 3.25
CA ALA A 41 -9.26 18.67 2.98
C ALA A 41 -10.08 18.85 4.27
N GLN A 42 -10.12 17.81 5.14
CA GLN A 42 -10.81 17.89 6.43
C GLN A 42 -10.12 18.88 7.38
N ALA A 43 -8.81 19.07 7.25
CA ALA A 43 -8.08 20.09 7.98
C ALA A 43 -8.31 21.53 7.44
N GLY A 44 -9.13 21.70 6.40
CA GLY A 44 -9.53 23.00 5.83
C GLY A 44 -8.61 23.52 4.73
N HIS A 45 -7.65 22.73 4.24
CA HIS A 45 -6.78 23.12 3.13
C HIS A 45 -7.45 22.89 1.77
N SER A 46 -7.14 23.73 0.81
CA SER A 46 -7.44 23.48 -0.60
C SER A 46 -6.45 22.42 -1.13
N VAL A 47 -6.96 21.40 -1.81
CA VAL A 47 -6.17 20.23 -2.24
C VAL A 47 -6.34 20.00 -3.73
N THR A 48 -5.23 19.79 -4.43
CA THR A 48 -5.24 19.23 -5.79
C THR A 48 -4.69 17.80 -5.74
N LEU A 49 -5.51 16.83 -6.14
CA LEU A 49 -5.12 15.44 -6.30
C LEU A 49 -4.81 15.19 -7.79
N LEU A 50 -3.51 15.10 -8.10
CA LEU A 50 -3.03 14.82 -9.45
C LEU A 50 -2.91 13.32 -9.66
N ALA A 51 -3.77 12.78 -10.49
CA ALA A 51 -3.79 11.38 -10.87
C ALA A 51 -3.27 11.18 -12.31
N PRO A 52 -2.52 10.12 -12.59
CA PRO A 52 -2.22 9.76 -13.97
C PRO A 52 -3.51 9.48 -14.73
N PRO A 53 -3.57 9.73 -16.04
CA PRO A 53 -4.72 9.38 -16.87
C PRO A 53 -5.04 7.89 -16.72
N ALA A 54 -6.34 7.55 -16.70
CA ALA A 54 -6.79 6.17 -16.68
C ALA A 54 -6.16 5.40 -17.86
N ARG A 55 -5.69 4.18 -17.63
CA ARG A 55 -5.17 3.34 -18.71
C ARG A 55 -6.33 3.07 -19.70
N PRO A 56 -6.08 3.18 -21.02
CA PRO A 56 -7.07 2.77 -22.00
C PRO A 56 -7.50 1.31 -21.75
N GLY A 57 -8.80 1.05 -21.61
CA GLY A 57 -9.34 -0.28 -21.30
C GLY A 57 -9.56 -0.56 -19.80
N ALA A 58 -9.17 0.31 -18.89
CA ALA A 58 -9.59 0.26 -17.50
C ALA A 58 -10.99 0.89 -17.35
N GLU A 59 -11.95 0.41 -18.11
CA GLU A 59 -13.35 0.78 -17.89
C GLU A 59 -13.77 0.28 -16.50
N ALA A 60 -14.41 1.15 -15.73
CA ALA A 60 -15.07 0.74 -14.51
C ALA A 60 -16.00 -0.42 -14.85
N ALA A 61 -15.74 -1.60 -14.28
CA ALA A 61 -16.61 -2.75 -14.48
C ALA A 61 -18.07 -2.29 -14.24
N PRO A 62 -19.02 -2.72 -15.08
CA PRO A 62 -20.41 -2.32 -14.94
C PRO A 62 -20.87 -2.61 -13.52
N SER A 63 -21.78 -1.79 -13.01
CA SER A 63 -22.28 -1.81 -11.64
C SER A 63 -22.99 -3.13 -11.27
N ALA A 64 -22.22 -4.22 -11.15
CA ALA A 64 -22.70 -5.41 -10.47
C ALA A 64 -22.99 -5.03 -9.01
N SER A 65 -24.05 -5.55 -8.43
CA SER A 65 -24.33 -5.40 -7.01
C SER A 65 -23.09 -5.85 -6.20
N ALA A 66 -22.83 -5.26 -5.04
CA ALA A 66 -21.66 -5.60 -4.23
C ALA A 66 -21.54 -7.11 -3.96
N ALA A 67 -22.68 -7.82 -3.86
CA ALA A 67 -22.75 -9.26 -3.67
C ALA A 67 -22.32 -10.10 -4.89
N GLU A 68 -22.39 -9.54 -6.09
CA GLU A 68 -22.08 -10.23 -7.37
C GLU A 68 -20.64 -9.95 -7.85
N ARG A 69 -19.93 -9.02 -7.19
CA ARG A 69 -18.55 -8.71 -7.57
C ARG A 69 -17.62 -9.85 -7.16
N PRO A 70 -16.72 -10.28 -8.07
CA PRO A 70 -15.67 -11.23 -7.71
C PRO A 70 -14.82 -10.67 -6.56
N TRP A 71 -14.22 -11.57 -5.76
CA TRP A 71 -13.31 -11.20 -4.69
C TRP A 71 -12.01 -10.67 -5.27
N ASP A 72 -11.56 -9.51 -4.75
CA ASP A 72 -10.28 -8.95 -5.15
C ASP A 72 -9.14 -9.82 -4.60
N VAL A 73 -8.17 -10.15 -5.44
CA VAL A 73 -6.99 -10.91 -5.01
C VAL A 73 -6.03 -10.05 -4.17
N ARG A 74 -6.16 -8.73 -4.27
CA ARG A 74 -5.38 -7.79 -3.49
C ARG A 74 -6.14 -7.41 -2.23
N VAL A 75 -5.60 -7.80 -1.09
CA VAL A 75 -6.14 -7.45 0.22
C VAL A 75 -5.09 -6.77 1.10
N TYR A 76 -5.54 -6.04 2.09
CA TYR A 76 -4.72 -5.36 3.09
C TYR A 76 -5.15 -5.77 4.49
N ALA A 77 -4.19 -6.12 5.34
CA ALA A 77 -4.40 -6.26 6.77
C ALA A 77 -4.22 -4.89 7.44
N LEU A 78 -5.31 -4.19 7.71
CA LEU A 78 -5.30 -2.85 8.27
C LEU A 78 -5.24 -2.90 9.80
N ASN A 79 -4.27 -2.20 10.39
CA ASN A 79 -4.11 -2.06 11.84
C ASN A 79 -5.02 -0.96 12.42
N HIS A 80 -5.00 -0.79 13.76
CA HIS A 80 -5.79 0.21 14.46
C HIS A 80 -5.50 1.65 13.99
N THR A 81 -4.25 2.01 13.72
CA THR A 81 -3.89 3.35 13.21
C THR A 81 -4.57 3.64 11.86
N ALA A 82 -4.56 2.67 10.95
CA ALA A 82 -5.23 2.78 9.66
C ALA A 82 -6.75 2.86 9.84
N HIS A 83 -7.32 1.98 10.69
CA HIS A 83 -8.76 1.98 11.02
C HIS A 83 -9.20 3.34 11.56
N ASP A 84 -8.51 3.87 12.59
CA ASP A 84 -8.89 5.10 13.27
C ASP A 84 -8.78 6.32 12.34
N LEU A 85 -7.73 6.35 11.49
CA LEU A 85 -7.60 7.38 10.47
C LEU A 85 -8.78 7.33 9.48
N LEU A 86 -9.07 6.16 8.90
CA LEU A 86 -10.17 5.99 7.95
C LEU A 86 -11.53 6.28 8.58
N ALA A 87 -11.73 5.91 9.85
CA ALA A 87 -12.93 6.23 10.60
C ALA A 87 -13.08 7.74 10.84
N SER A 88 -12.01 8.43 11.22
CA SER A 88 -11.99 9.90 11.40
C SER A 88 -12.34 10.65 10.10
N LEU A 89 -11.92 10.10 8.96
CA LEU A 89 -12.23 10.60 7.63
C LEU A 89 -13.60 10.15 7.10
N LYS A 90 -14.38 9.40 7.89
CA LYS A 90 -15.69 8.81 7.54
C LYS A 90 -15.64 7.83 6.36
N VAL A 91 -14.45 7.33 6.04
CA VAL A 91 -14.23 6.34 4.96
C VAL A 91 -14.60 4.94 5.45
N TRP A 92 -14.25 4.61 6.71
CA TRP A 92 -14.52 3.28 7.28
C TRP A 92 -16.00 2.89 7.22
N GLY A 93 -16.91 3.81 7.55
CA GLY A 93 -18.35 3.58 7.47
C GLY A 93 -18.92 3.51 6.05
N ALA A 94 -18.12 3.86 5.03
CA ALA A 94 -18.48 3.75 3.62
C ALA A 94 -17.97 2.44 2.97
N LEU A 95 -17.20 1.63 3.70
CA LEU A 95 -16.80 0.30 3.28
C LEU A 95 -18.02 -0.63 3.21
N ASP A 96 -18.00 -1.56 2.27
CA ASP A 96 -18.89 -2.73 2.33
C ASP A 96 -18.37 -3.67 3.45
N LEU A 97 -18.95 -3.56 4.63
CA LEU A 97 -18.54 -4.32 5.81
C LEU A 97 -18.82 -5.84 5.67
N ALA A 98 -19.72 -6.26 4.77
CA ALA A 98 -19.90 -7.67 4.45
C ALA A 98 -18.68 -8.29 3.74
N ARG A 99 -17.76 -7.44 3.28
CA ARG A 99 -16.50 -7.80 2.62
C ARG A 99 -15.26 -7.45 3.45
N VAL A 100 -15.43 -7.20 4.74
CA VAL A 100 -14.34 -6.96 5.70
C VAL A 100 -14.32 -8.10 6.71
N ALA A 101 -13.15 -8.69 6.96
CA ALA A 101 -12.98 -9.72 7.99
C ALA A 101 -12.08 -9.21 9.11
N ALA A 102 -12.49 -9.46 10.36
CA ALA A 102 -11.62 -9.26 11.50
C ALA A 102 -10.55 -10.36 11.59
N VAL A 103 -9.37 -10.00 12.04
CA VAL A 103 -8.31 -10.92 12.45
C VAL A 103 -8.28 -10.94 13.98
N ASP A 104 -8.81 -12.00 14.57
CA ASP A 104 -8.94 -12.12 16.02
C ASP A 104 -7.74 -12.85 16.63
N ALA A 105 -7.07 -13.69 15.85
CA ALA A 105 -5.86 -14.38 16.26
C ALA A 105 -4.89 -14.55 15.09
N MET A 106 -3.62 -14.77 15.41
CA MET A 106 -2.58 -15.10 14.46
C MET A 106 -1.84 -16.35 14.94
N ASP A 107 -1.70 -17.33 14.05
CA ASP A 107 -1.04 -18.59 14.28
C ASP A 107 0.19 -18.70 13.34
N VAL A 108 1.38 -18.62 13.91
CA VAL A 108 2.65 -18.52 13.17
C VAL A 108 3.43 -19.81 13.37
N HIS A 109 3.80 -20.45 12.28
CA HIS A 109 4.51 -21.73 12.27
C HIS A 109 5.91 -21.57 11.69
N GLY A 110 6.90 -22.09 12.41
CA GLY A 110 8.26 -22.31 11.90
C GLY A 110 8.34 -23.62 11.12
N ASP A 111 9.46 -23.83 10.44
CA ASP A 111 9.69 -24.96 9.56
C ASP A 111 10.34 -26.17 10.27
N GLY A 112 10.08 -27.41 9.77
CA GLY A 112 10.73 -28.67 10.15
C GLY A 112 10.15 -29.37 11.37
N GLU A 113 10.62 -30.60 11.65
CA GLU A 113 10.26 -31.37 12.85
C GLU A 113 10.70 -30.61 14.11
N GLY A 114 9.72 -30.24 14.97
CA GLY A 114 9.93 -29.35 16.11
C GLY A 114 9.94 -27.87 15.75
N GLY A 115 9.37 -27.48 14.60
CA GLY A 115 9.13 -26.09 14.22
C GLY A 115 8.45 -25.32 15.36
N GLY A 116 8.99 -24.13 15.71
CA GLY A 116 8.39 -23.28 16.74
C GLY A 116 7.00 -22.82 16.30
N ASN A 117 6.07 -22.80 17.24
CA ASN A 117 4.72 -22.24 17.06
C ASN A 117 4.60 -20.99 17.92
N LEU A 118 3.99 -19.95 17.39
CA LEU A 118 3.67 -18.73 18.14
C LEU A 118 2.24 -18.34 17.83
N GLY A 119 1.36 -18.43 18.83
CA GLY A 119 0.00 -17.97 18.78
C GLY A 119 -0.16 -16.68 19.57
N PHE A 120 -0.88 -15.71 19.06
CA PHE A 120 -1.34 -14.56 19.81
C PHE A 120 -2.73 -14.13 19.32
N ASP A 121 -3.52 -13.62 20.22
CA ASP A 121 -4.90 -13.26 19.97
C ASP A 121 -5.25 -11.86 20.50
N ALA A 122 -6.40 -11.36 20.06
CA ALA A 122 -6.90 -10.05 20.43
C ALA A 122 -7.20 -9.96 21.94
N PHE A 123 -7.61 -11.05 22.57
CA PHE A 123 -7.92 -11.08 24.01
C PHE A 123 -6.64 -10.93 24.85
N GLY A 124 -5.59 -11.69 24.53
CA GLY A 124 -4.27 -11.56 25.17
C GLY A 124 -3.64 -10.18 24.95
N ALA A 125 -3.82 -9.61 23.77
CA ALA A 125 -3.38 -8.26 23.41
C ALA A 125 -4.27 -7.15 24.02
N ARG A 126 -5.41 -7.50 24.65
CA ARG A 126 -6.41 -6.58 25.22
C ARG A 126 -6.98 -5.59 24.21
N VAL A 127 -7.20 -6.02 22.97
CA VAL A 127 -7.84 -5.27 21.89
C VAL A 127 -9.09 -6.00 21.41
N GLY A 128 -9.97 -5.32 20.68
CA GLY A 128 -11.18 -5.94 20.14
C GLY A 128 -10.90 -6.91 19.00
N THR A 129 -9.89 -6.61 18.19
CA THR A 129 -9.36 -7.43 17.10
C THR A 129 -7.91 -7.02 16.82
N LEU A 130 -7.11 -7.86 16.19
CA LEU A 130 -5.70 -7.53 15.86
C LEU A 130 -5.60 -6.64 14.62
N ALA A 131 -6.41 -6.91 13.61
CA ALA A 131 -6.43 -6.20 12.34
C ALA A 131 -7.74 -6.48 11.58
N TRP A 132 -7.93 -5.83 10.45
CA TRP A 132 -9.03 -6.06 9.52
C TRP A 132 -8.49 -6.35 8.13
N ILE A 133 -8.99 -7.40 7.49
CA ILE A 133 -8.68 -7.69 6.10
C ILE A 133 -9.69 -6.96 5.23
N VAL A 134 -9.18 -6.08 4.36
CA VAL A 134 -9.98 -5.23 3.47
C VAL A 134 -9.44 -5.36 2.04
N GLU A 135 -10.33 -5.56 1.09
CA GLU A 135 -9.99 -5.62 -0.34
C GLU A 135 -9.59 -4.23 -0.88
N ASP A 136 -8.63 -4.20 -1.79
CA ASP A 136 -8.17 -2.95 -2.45
C ASP A 136 -9.33 -2.20 -3.11
N HIS A 137 -10.19 -2.94 -3.84
CA HIS A 137 -11.33 -2.35 -4.52
C HIS A 137 -12.35 -1.73 -3.56
N ASN A 138 -12.64 -2.41 -2.44
CA ASN A 138 -13.56 -1.92 -1.40
C ASN A 138 -13.02 -0.63 -0.77
N LEU A 139 -11.74 -0.63 -0.37
CA LEU A 139 -11.08 0.54 0.21
C LEU A 139 -11.05 1.73 -0.77
N ASN A 140 -10.59 1.50 -2.00
CA ASN A 140 -10.52 2.56 -3.01
C ASN A 140 -11.91 3.09 -3.40
N GLY A 141 -12.93 2.22 -3.46
CA GLY A 141 -14.32 2.62 -3.70
C GLY A 141 -14.86 3.55 -2.61
N ALA A 142 -14.61 3.22 -1.34
CA ALA A 142 -15.01 4.04 -0.20
C ALA A 142 -14.28 5.40 -0.19
N LEU A 143 -12.97 5.41 -0.49
CA LEU A 143 -12.18 6.63 -0.62
C LEU A 143 -12.68 7.51 -1.77
N ASP A 144 -12.97 6.93 -2.93
CA ASP A 144 -13.51 7.68 -4.08
C ASP A 144 -14.90 8.23 -3.78
N ALA A 145 -15.74 7.50 -3.04
CA ALA A 145 -17.03 7.99 -2.57
C ALA A 145 -16.86 9.19 -1.63
N ALA A 146 -15.96 9.11 -0.65
CA ALA A 146 -15.68 10.21 0.28
C ALA A 146 -15.14 11.45 -0.45
N LEU A 147 -14.25 11.28 -1.44
CA LEU A 147 -13.70 12.39 -2.23
C LEU A 147 -14.76 13.15 -3.03
N LYS A 148 -15.87 12.52 -3.42
CA LYS A 148 -16.99 13.22 -4.11
C LYS A 148 -17.65 14.29 -3.24
N PHE A 149 -17.58 14.13 -1.92
CA PHE A 149 -18.16 15.09 -0.95
C PHE A 149 -17.14 16.09 -0.41
N ALA A 150 -15.85 15.95 -0.74
CA ALA A 150 -14.79 16.87 -0.33
C ALA A 150 -14.69 18.05 -1.32
N HIS A 151 -15.48 19.10 -1.10
CA HIS A 151 -15.62 20.23 -2.03
C HIS A 151 -14.33 21.04 -2.25
N ASN A 152 -13.38 20.96 -1.33
CA ASN A 152 -12.08 21.59 -1.42
C ASN A 152 -10.98 20.67 -1.99
N VAL A 153 -11.37 19.51 -2.55
CA VAL A 153 -10.47 18.65 -3.31
C VAL A 153 -10.78 18.75 -4.80
N GLN A 154 -9.82 19.25 -5.56
CA GLN A 154 -9.86 19.23 -7.02
C GLN A 154 -9.09 18.03 -7.55
N ARG A 155 -9.76 17.13 -8.28
CA ARG A 155 -9.09 16.05 -8.99
C ARG A 155 -8.63 16.55 -10.36
N VAL A 156 -7.36 16.35 -10.67
CA VAL A 156 -6.74 16.70 -11.94
C VAL A 156 -6.14 15.45 -12.57
N GLU A 157 -6.57 15.13 -13.77
CA GLU A 157 -5.92 14.07 -14.55
C GLU A 157 -4.80 14.66 -15.37
N GLY A 158 -3.62 14.04 -15.32
CA GLY A 158 -2.46 14.48 -16.07
C GLY A 158 -1.17 13.82 -15.56
N ARG A 159 -0.11 14.03 -16.30
CA ARG A 159 1.25 13.62 -15.91
C ARG A 159 2.09 14.86 -15.67
N ALA A 160 2.73 14.92 -14.53
CA ALA A 160 3.74 15.93 -14.26
C ALA A 160 5.03 15.59 -15.04
N CYS A 161 5.65 16.60 -15.63
CA CYS A 161 6.91 16.46 -16.37
C CYS A 161 8.05 17.30 -15.78
N GLU A 162 7.73 18.24 -14.89
CA GLU A 162 8.74 19.08 -14.22
C GLU A 162 8.24 19.50 -12.84
N LEU A 163 9.14 19.49 -11.86
CA LEU A 163 8.95 20.01 -10.53
C LEU A 163 9.98 21.10 -10.25
N THR A 164 9.52 22.24 -9.80
CA THR A 164 10.39 23.33 -9.33
C THR A 164 9.98 23.74 -7.91
N CYS A 165 10.96 23.94 -7.02
CA CYS A 165 10.75 24.45 -5.68
C CYS A 165 11.40 25.81 -5.55
N SER A 166 10.74 26.75 -4.84
CA SER A 166 11.22 28.08 -4.50
C SER A 166 10.95 28.34 -3.03
N ASP A 167 11.35 29.50 -2.51
CA ASP A 167 11.03 29.91 -1.14
C ASP A 167 9.52 30.04 -0.88
N GLU A 168 8.72 30.21 -1.93
CA GLU A 168 7.27 30.41 -1.85
C GLU A 168 6.48 29.10 -1.88
N GLY A 169 7.05 28.00 -2.40
CA GLY A 169 6.37 26.71 -2.55
C GLY A 169 6.93 25.84 -3.68
N ALA A 170 6.13 24.85 -4.05
CA ALA A 170 6.42 23.95 -5.15
C ALA A 170 5.49 24.22 -6.34
N ALA A 171 6.01 24.03 -7.55
CA ALA A 171 5.24 24.14 -8.78
C ALA A 171 5.49 22.94 -9.70
N LEU A 172 4.41 22.35 -10.17
CA LEU A 172 4.39 21.28 -11.15
C LEU A 172 4.01 21.83 -12.52
N ARG A 173 4.72 21.40 -13.56
CA ARG A 173 4.28 21.54 -14.95
C ARG A 173 3.81 20.18 -15.46
N LEU A 174 2.66 20.15 -16.09
CA LEU A 174 2.10 18.94 -16.69
C LEU A 174 2.51 18.84 -18.17
N GLU A 175 2.45 17.64 -18.74
CA GLU A 175 2.77 17.37 -20.14
C GLU A 175 1.91 18.20 -21.11
N ASP A 176 0.68 18.53 -20.74
CA ASP A 176 -0.25 19.34 -21.54
C ASP A 176 -0.08 20.85 -21.35
N GLY A 177 0.95 21.29 -20.61
CA GLY A 177 1.26 22.69 -20.36
C GLY A 177 0.56 23.32 -19.17
N ARG A 178 -0.42 22.66 -18.52
CA ARG A 178 -1.01 23.16 -17.27
C ARG A 178 0.04 23.25 -16.16
N ARG A 179 -0.16 24.19 -15.23
CA ARG A 179 0.73 24.39 -14.07
C ARG A 179 -0.08 24.31 -12.78
N ILE A 180 0.50 23.68 -11.76
CA ILE A 180 -0.06 23.60 -10.41
C ILE A 180 0.97 24.19 -9.45
N GLU A 181 0.58 25.22 -8.70
CA GLU A 181 1.39 25.86 -7.65
C GLU A 181 0.81 25.51 -6.28
N CYS A 182 1.66 25.12 -5.33
CA CYS A 182 1.23 24.71 -4.00
C CYS A 182 2.25 25.09 -2.92
N ALA A 183 1.79 25.28 -1.69
CA ALA A 183 2.65 25.51 -0.53
C ALA A 183 3.33 24.20 -0.06
N LEU A 184 2.67 23.05 -0.27
CA LEU A 184 3.18 21.72 0.03
C LEU A 184 2.84 20.75 -1.11
N LEU A 185 3.85 20.06 -1.64
CA LEU A 185 3.70 18.93 -2.55
C LEU A 185 3.85 17.62 -1.76
N VAL A 186 2.93 16.68 -1.95
CA VAL A 186 3.01 15.34 -1.36
C VAL A 186 3.16 14.31 -2.47
N GLY A 187 4.30 13.60 -2.48
CA GLY A 187 4.54 12.44 -3.35
C GLY A 187 3.93 11.18 -2.73
N ALA A 188 2.87 10.66 -3.36
CA ALA A 188 2.18 9.42 -3.02
C ALA A 188 2.03 8.52 -4.26
N ASP A 189 3.02 8.57 -5.15
CA ASP A 189 3.05 8.02 -6.50
C ASP A 189 3.73 6.64 -6.58
N GLY A 190 3.88 5.99 -5.41
CA GLY A 190 4.28 4.60 -5.29
C GLY A 190 5.78 4.36 -5.34
N ARG A 191 6.17 3.09 -5.42
CA ARG A 191 7.55 2.62 -5.27
C ARG A 191 8.54 3.26 -6.24
N GLU A 192 8.12 3.51 -7.48
CA GLU A 192 8.93 4.16 -8.51
C GLU A 192 8.67 5.67 -8.58
N SER A 193 8.52 6.31 -7.41
CA SER A 193 8.11 7.70 -7.29
C SER A 193 8.89 8.64 -8.20
N TRP A 194 8.16 9.28 -9.12
CA TRP A 194 8.64 10.37 -9.95
C TRP A 194 8.97 11.61 -9.10
N VAL A 195 8.12 11.93 -8.11
CA VAL A 195 8.34 13.07 -7.19
C VAL A 195 9.68 12.92 -6.47
N ARG A 196 9.96 11.72 -5.94
CA ARG A 196 11.25 11.43 -5.29
C ARG A 196 12.43 11.68 -6.23
N GLY A 197 12.32 11.22 -7.49
CA GLY A 197 13.35 11.43 -8.51
C GLY A 197 13.57 12.91 -8.86
N GLN A 198 12.50 13.72 -8.90
CA GLN A 198 12.61 15.16 -9.19
C GLN A 198 13.25 15.96 -8.04
N CYS A 199 13.25 15.41 -6.82
CA CYS A 199 13.89 16.01 -5.65
C CYS A 199 15.34 15.55 -5.45
N ASP A 200 15.92 14.81 -6.40
CA ASP A 200 17.27 14.21 -6.31
C ASP A 200 17.48 13.39 -5.02
N ILE A 201 16.41 12.82 -4.47
CA ILE A 201 16.48 11.96 -3.29
C ILE A 201 17.00 10.59 -3.71
N GLY A 202 18.23 10.30 -3.32
CA GLY A 202 18.86 8.99 -3.53
C GLY A 202 18.07 7.87 -2.83
N VAL A 203 18.19 6.65 -3.33
CA VAL A 203 17.48 5.48 -2.82
C VAL A 203 18.39 4.26 -2.79
N ASP A 204 18.39 3.54 -1.66
CA ASP A 204 18.92 2.18 -1.58
C ASP A 204 17.82 1.22 -2.05
N TYR A 205 18.11 0.50 -3.11
CA TYR A 205 17.18 -0.46 -3.72
C TYR A 205 17.75 -1.87 -3.61
N ARG A 206 16.96 -2.80 -3.02
CA ARG A 206 17.36 -4.19 -2.91
C ARG A 206 16.22 -5.11 -3.34
N MET A 207 16.44 -5.90 -4.39
CA MET A 207 15.55 -6.99 -4.75
C MET A 207 15.67 -8.12 -3.72
N TYR A 208 14.53 -8.67 -3.31
CA TYR A 208 14.52 -9.88 -2.47
C TYR A 208 14.67 -11.16 -3.29
N HIS A 209 14.61 -11.08 -4.62
CA HIS A 209 14.53 -12.25 -5.51
C HIS A 209 13.37 -13.16 -5.15
N GLN A 210 12.27 -12.55 -4.77
CA GLN A 210 11.02 -13.18 -4.38
C GLN A 210 9.86 -12.44 -5.06
N ARG A 211 8.76 -13.18 -5.27
CA ARG A 211 7.47 -12.60 -5.69
C ARG A 211 6.37 -13.01 -4.71
N ALA A 212 5.47 -12.09 -4.42
CA ALA A 212 4.24 -12.39 -3.69
C ALA A 212 3.20 -12.92 -4.69
N ILE A 213 2.82 -14.19 -4.55
CA ILE A 213 1.70 -14.80 -5.25
C ILE A 213 0.45 -14.55 -4.41
N VAL A 214 -0.58 -13.95 -5.00
CA VAL A 214 -1.82 -13.62 -4.32
C VAL A 214 -3.02 -14.17 -5.07
N THR A 215 -3.92 -14.83 -4.35
CA THR A 215 -5.20 -15.36 -4.84
C THR A 215 -6.12 -15.69 -3.66
N ASN A 216 -7.36 -16.12 -3.92
CA ASN A 216 -8.34 -16.39 -2.88
C ASN A 216 -8.92 -17.82 -3.01
N PHE A 217 -9.18 -18.47 -1.86
CA PHE A 217 -9.74 -19.79 -1.75
C PHE A 217 -10.98 -19.84 -0.85
N ALA A 218 -11.93 -20.71 -1.16
CA ALA A 218 -12.90 -21.21 -0.20
C ALA A 218 -12.26 -22.34 0.62
N CYS A 219 -12.61 -22.46 1.88
CA CYS A 219 -12.13 -23.51 2.78
C CYS A 219 -13.31 -24.32 3.36
N ASP A 220 -13.11 -25.60 3.59
CA ASP A 220 -14.17 -26.48 4.11
C ASP A 220 -14.42 -26.28 5.61
N LYS A 221 -13.37 -25.94 6.37
CA LYS A 221 -13.47 -25.64 7.79
C LYS A 221 -13.49 -24.12 8.01
N PRO A 222 -14.23 -23.60 9.00
CA PRO A 222 -14.22 -22.18 9.32
C PRO A 222 -12.86 -21.75 9.90
N HIS A 223 -12.33 -20.63 9.45
CA HIS A 223 -11.07 -20.05 9.91
C HIS A 223 -11.15 -19.35 11.27
N HIS A 224 -12.35 -19.12 11.82
CA HIS A 224 -12.59 -18.47 13.13
C HIS A 224 -11.86 -17.12 13.34
N GLY A 225 -11.64 -16.34 12.30
CA GLY A 225 -10.87 -15.09 12.38
C GLY A 225 -9.36 -15.26 12.58
N VAL A 226 -8.84 -16.48 12.40
CA VAL A 226 -7.41 -16.77 12.55
C VAL A 226 -6.66 -16.51 11.24
N ALA A 227 -5.61 -15.72 11.29
CA ALA A 227 -4.62 -15.60 10.22
C ALA A 227 -3.52 -16.63 10.46
N HIS A 228 -3.29 -17.51 9.49
CA HIS A 228 -2.23 -18.50 9.55
C HIS A 228 -1.02 -18.06 8.74
N GLN A 229 0.18 -18.25 9.28
CA GLN A 229 1.43 -17.93 8.60
C GLN A 229 2.48 -18.99 8.81
N TRP A 230 3.08 -19.48 7.73
CA TRP A 230 4.18 -20.45 7.74
C TRP A 230 5.45 -19.80 7.21
N PHE A 231 6.51 -19.93 7.99
CA PHE A 231 7.86 -19.55 7.58
C PHE A 231 8.61 -20.80 7.22
N THR A 232 8.95 -20.95 5.94
CA THR A 232 9.69 -22.10 5.43
C THR A 232 11.01 -21.67 4.82
N CYS A 233 12.05 -22.50 4.91
CA CYS A 233 13.34 -22.20 4.29
C CYS A 233 13.32 -22.40 2.78
N ALA A 234 12.55 -23.37 2.28
CA ALA A 234 12.52 -23.75 0.87
C ALA A 234 11.47 -22.96 0.08
N ASP A 235 10.27 -22.81 0.65
CA ASP A 235 9.11 -22.29 -0.08
C ASP A 235 8.85 -20.81 0.22
N GLY A 236 9.60 -20.21 1.16
CA GLY A 236 9.44 -18.82 1.57
C GLY A 236 8.38 -18.64 2.65
N ILE A 237 7.53 -17.63 2.53
CA ILE A 237 6.55 -17.26 3.56
C ILE A 237 5.13 -17.36 2.98
N ILE A 238 4.33 -18.22 3.59
CA ILE A 238 2.94 -18.47 3.20
C ILE A 238 2.04 -17.83 4.26
N ALA A 239 1.09 -17.01 3.85
CA ALA A 239 0.06 -16.47 4.73
C ALA A 239 -1.32 -16.75 4.14
N LEU A 240 -2.23 -17.26 4.99
CA LEU A 240 -3.65 -17.41 4.70
C LEU A 240 -4.42 -16.49 5.63
N LEU A 241 -4.98 -15.43 5.06
CA LEU A 241 -5.68 -14.37 5.76
C LEU A 241 -7.19 -14.60 5.71
N PRO A 242 -7.94 -14.45 6.82
CA PRO A 242 -9.36 -14.68 6.86
C PRO A 242 -10.11 -13.68 5.97
N LEU A 243 -11.07 -14.18 5.19
CA LEU A 243 -12.07 -13.40 4.45
C LEU A 243 -13.47 -13.75 4.95
N PRO A 244 -14.48 -12.90 4.75
CA PRO A 244 -15.84 -13.17 5.21
C PRO A 244 -16.39 -14.52 4.72
N GLY A 245 -17.03 -15.24 5.62
CA GLY A 245 -17.44 -16.63 5.41
C GLY A 245 -16.27 -17.62 5.48
N ASN A 246 -16.42 -18.78 4.89
CA ASN A 246 -15.36 -19.78 4.84
C ASN A 246 -14.44 -19.51 3.64
N ARG A 247 -13.69 -18.41 3.69
CA ARG A 247 -12.77 -17.98 2.63
C ARG A 247 -11.48 -17.48 3.22
N VAL A 248 -10.40 -17.63 2.47
CA VAL A 248 -9.08 -17.12 2.82
C VAL A 248 -8.39 -16.48 1.63
N SER A 249 -7.59 -15.46 1.88
CA SER A 249 -6.71 -14.87 0.89
C SER A 249 -5.28 -15.38 1.10
N LEU A 250 -4.68 -15.91 0.06
CA LEU A 250 -3.29 -16.32 0.02
C LEU A 250 -2.40 -15.13 -0.27
N VAL A 251 -1.34 -15.00 0.52
CA VAL A 251 -0.15 -14.19 0.20
C VAL A 251 1.07 -15.08 0.37
N TRP A 252 1.67 -15.52 -0.73
CA TRP A 252 2.84 -16.39 -0.72
C TRP A 252 4.07 -15.65 -1.24
N SER A 253 4.97 -15.24 -0.35
CA SER A 253 6.26 -14.66 -0.71
C SER A 253 7.22 -15.79 -1.08
N ALA A 254 7.25 -16.19 -2.35
CA ALA A 254 8.03 -17.30 -2.87
C ALA A 254 9.31 -16.83 -3.56
N PRO A 255 10.42 -17.60 -3.51
CA PRO A 255 11.59 -17.40 -4.37
C PRO A 255 11.19 -17.34 -5.85
N GLU A 256 11.89 -16.56 -6.68
CA GLU A 256 11.50 -16.33 -8.08
C GLU A 256 11.28 -17.64 -8.85
N THR A 257 12.16 -18.62 -8.69
CA THR A 257 12.06 -19.93 -9.35
C THR A 257 10.80 -20.71 -8.95
N LEU A 258 10.44 -20.68 -7.66
CA LEU A 258 9.20 -21.28 -7.18
C LEU A 258 7.99 -20.47 -7.66
N ALA A 259 8.09 -19.15 -7.62
CA ALA A 259 7.01 -18.28 -8.08
C ALA A 259 6.67 -18.48 -9.55
N ASP A 260 7.67 -18.75 -10.42
CA ASP A 260 7.44 -19.14 -11.82
C ASP A 260 6.62 -20.45 -11.89
N THR A 261 7.03 -21.46 -11.13
CA THR A 261 6.30 -22.74 -11.05
C THR A 261 4.88 -22.55 -10.58
N LEU A 262 4.65 -21.77 -9.50
CA LEU A 262 3.31 -21.52 -8.95
C LEU A 262 2.41 -20.72 -9.90
N MET A 263 2.99 -19.91 -10.78
CA MET A 263 2.23 -19.16 -11.79
C MET A 263 1.86 -20.03 -13.02
N ASP A 264 2.64 -21.06 -13.28
CA ASP A 264 2.38 -22.03 -14.36
C ASP A 264 1.41 -23.15 -13.93
N GLU A 265 1.28 -23.41 -12.62
CA GLU A 265 0.32 -24.35 -12.03
C GLU A 265 -1.12 -23.80 -12.15
N SER A 266 -2.09 -24.71 -12.29
CA SER A 266 -3.49 -24.36 -12.07
C SER A 266 -3.75 -24.02 -10.60
N LEU A 267 -4.74 -23.17 -10.33
CA LEU A 267 -5.11 -22.87 -8.94
C LEU A 267 -5.60 -24.09 -8.16
N GLY A 268 -6.05 -25.16 -8.85
CA GLY A 268 -6.37 -26.45 -8.24
C GLY A 268 -5.12 -27.16 -7.72
N GLU A 269 -4.04 -27.18 -8.49
CA GLU A 269 -2.74 -27.74 -8.07
C GLU A 269 -2.14 -26.93 -6.93
N LEU A 270 -2.22 -25.58 -7.01
CA LEU A 270 -1.81 -24.69 -5.93
C LEU A 270 -2.59 -24.96 -4.64
N ALA A 271 -3.91 -25.23 -4.72
CA ALA A 271 -4.74 -25.59 -3.57
C ALA A 271 -4.29 -26.91 -2.92
N ILE A 272 -3.92 -27.92 -3.72
CA ILE A 272 -3.39 -29.20 -3.23
C ILE A 272 -2.05 -28.98 -2.51
N ARG A 273 -1.15 -28.18 -3.08
CA ARG A 273 0.13 -27.84 -2.47
C ARG A 273 -0.06 -27.12 -1.13
N LEU A 274 -1.02 -26.19 -1.04
CA LEU A 274 -1.36 -25.50 0.22
C LEU A 274 -1.97 -26.43 1.27
N GLY A 275 -2.59 -27.55 0.85
CA GLY A 275 -3.12 -28.57 1.74
C GLY A 275 -2.04 -29.16 2.66
N GLU A 276 -0.78 -29.28 2.20
CA GLU A 276 0.32 -29.75 3.01
C GLU A 276 0.56 -28.90 4.28
N PHE A 277 0.16 -27.62 4.23
CA PHE A 277 0.31 -26.68 5.34
C PHE A 277 -1.00 -26.46 6.12
N ALA A 278 -2.14 -26.47 5.43
CA ALA A 278 -3.39 -25.92 5.96
C ALA A 278 -4.52 -26.95 6.17
N ASP A 279 -4.39 -28.21 5.72
CA ASP A 279 -5.49 -29.18 5.67
C ASP A 279 -6.08 -29.50 7.04
N ASP A 280 -5.26 -29.63 8.07
CA ASP A 280 -5.70 -29.84 9.44
C ASP A 280 -6.46 -28.63 10.02
N LYS A 281 -6.13 -27.39 9.60
CA LYS A 281 -6.69 -26.12 10.06
C LYS A 281 -7.95 -25.71 9.27
N LEU A 282 -7.86 -25.70 7.94
CA LEU A 282 -8.85 -25.09 7.05
C LEU A 282 -9.60 -26.14 6.20
N GLY A 283 -9.16 -27.39 6.21
CA GLY A 283 -9.67 -28.45 5.34
C GLY A 283 -9.32 -28.16 3.87
N THR A 284 -10.03 -28.81 2.96
CA THR A 284 -9.78 -28.68 1.52
C THR A 284 -9.99 -27.24 1.05
N LEU A 285 -9.00 -26.70 0.35
CA LEU A 285 -9.06 -25.40 -0.29
C LEU A 285 -9.57 -25.53 -1.72
N ARG A 286 -10.44 -24.60 -2.16
CA ARG A 286 -10.95 -24.52 -3.54
C ARG A 286 -10.81 -23.11 -4.07
N PRO A 287 -10.24 -22.90 -5.27
CA PRO A 287 -10.13 -21.58 -5.88
C PRO A 287 -11.50 -20.89 -5.96
N LEU A 288 -11.58 -19.63 -5.54
CA LEU A 288 -12.81 -18.83 -5.70
C LEU A 288 -13.00 -18.40 -7.16
N GLN A 289 -11.91 -18.14 -7.84
CA GLN A 289 -11.87 -17.68 -9.23
C GLN A 289 -10.74 -18.42 -9.94
N PRO A 290 -11.03 -19.31 -10.91
CA PRO A 290 -10.03 -20.22 -11.46
C PRO A 290 -8.81 -19.56 -12.13
N GLU A 291 -8.91 -18.30 -12.54
CA GLU A 291 -7.85 -17.58 -13.25
C GLU A 291 -7.35 -16.33 -12.49
N ALA A 292 -7.91 -16.05 -11.31
CA ALA A 292 -7.56 -14.84 -10.56
C ALA A 292 -6.35 -15.08 -9.66
N VAL A 293 -5.16 -14.97 -10.21
CA VAL A 293 -3.88 -14.98 -9.50
C VAL A 293 -3.03 -13.81 -9.96
N ALA A 294 -2.26 -13.22 -9.06
CA ALA A 294 -1.30 -12.18 -9.40
C ALA A 294 0.04 -12.45 -8.72
N ALA A 295 1.13 -12.07 -9.41
CA ALA A 295 2.49 -12.11 -8.91
C ALA A 295 3.07 -10.69 -8.82
N VAL A 296 3.55 -10.30 -7.65
CA VAL A 296 4.11 -8.96 -7.40
C VAL A 296 5.57 -9.09 -6.98
N PRO A 297 6.53 -8.46 -7.70
CA PRO A 297 7.94 -8.49 -7.32
C PRO A 297 8.15 -7.81 -5.96
N LEU A 298 8.98 -8.42 -5.11
CA LEU A 298 9.30 -7.91 -3.79
C LEU A 298 10.65 -7.19 -3.79
N ALA A 299 10.65 -5.96 -3.28
CA ALA A 299 11.85 -5.16 -3.15
C ALA A 299 11.78 -4.27 -1.91
N LEU A 300 12.94 -4.03 -1.32
CA LEU A 300 13.15 -2.99 -0.34
C LEU A 300 13.48 -1.69 -1.07
N VAL A 301 12.77 -0.62 -0.74
CA VAL A 301 13.09 0.74 -1.21
C VAL A 301 13.26 1.62 0.01
N LYS A 302 14.48 2.13 0.18
CA LYS A 302 14.85 2.98 1.30
C LYS A 302 15.41 4.29 0.78
N PRO A 303 14.59 5.34 0.64
CA PRO A 303 15.08 6.67 0.30
C PRO A 303 15.98 7.24 1.38
N HIS A 304 16.97 8.03 0.97
CA HIS A 304 17.89 8.70 1.91
C HIS A 304 17.21 9.84 2.66
N ALA A 305 16.10 10.37 2.13
CA ALA A 305 15.23 11.33 2.77
C ALA A 305 13.76 11.09 2.35
N ILE A 306 12.83 11.50 3.19
CA ILE A 306 11.39 11.47 2.88
C ILE A 306 10.79 12.87 2.76
N VAL A 307 11.64 13.89 2.80
CA VAL A 307 11.28 15.31 2.64
C VAL A 307 12.33 16.03 1.81
N ALA A 308 11.89 17.06 1.08
CA ALA A 308 12.69 18.07 0.41
C ALA A 308 12.03 19.46 0.61
N PRO A 309 12.61 20.58 0.17
CA PRO A 309 11.95 21.88 0.27
C PRO A 309 10.54 21.84 -0.32
N HIS A 310 9.53 22.14 0.51
CA HIS A 310 8.09 22.08 0.15
C HIS A 310 7.58 20.72 -0.32
N VAL A 311 8.33 19.63 -0.13
CA VAL A 311 7.95 18.28 -0.57
C VAL A 311 8.00 17.30 0.58
N ALA A 312 6.95 16.47 0.71
CA ALA A 312 6.91 15.30 1.58
C ALA A 312 6.56 14.05 0.77
N LEU A 313 7.21 12.92 1.08
CA LEU A 313 6.87 11.61 0.51
C LEU A 313 6.06 10.82 1.53
N VAL A 314 5.07 10.04 1.07
CA VAL A 314 4.24 9.15 1.89
C VAL A 314 4.02 7.80 1.20
N GLY A 315 3.78 6.76 1.97
CA GLY A 315 3.58 5.39 1.47
C GLY A 315 4.80 4.85 0.73
N ASP A 316 4.59 4.06 -0.31
CA ASP A 316 5.68 3.41 -1.05
C ASP A 316 6.66 4.40 -1.71
N ALA A 317 6.27 5.67 -1.89
CA ALA A 317 7.19 6.72 -2.33
C ALA A 317 8.24 7.06 -1.26
N ALA A 318 7.86 6.96 0.01
CA ALA A 318 8.71 7.20 1.17
C ALA A 318 9.44 5.95 1.66
N HIS A 319 8.87 4.77 1.47
CA HIS A 319 9.44 3.48 1.89
C HIS A 319 8.65 2.32 1.29
N ALA A 320 9.34 1.30 0.80
CA ALA A 320 8.72 0.02 0.51
C ALA A 320 9.45 -1.06 1.30
N VAL A 321 8.71 -1.87 2.03
CA VAL A 321 9.22 -2.95 2.87
C VAL A 321 8.73 -4.30 2.36
N HIS A 322 9.34 -5.40 2.83
CA HIS A 322 8.83 -6.74 2.55
C HIS A 322 7.38 -6.87 3.06
N PRO A 323 6.46 -7.46 2.27
CA PRO A 323 5.04 -7.54 2.61
C PRO A 323 4.71 -8.54 3.72
N LEU A 324 5.63 -8.80 4.63
CA LEU A 324 5.38 -9.62 5.82
C LEU A 324 4.13 -9.10 6.53
N ALA A 325 3.10 -9.91 6.59
CA ALA A 325 1.83 -9.62 7.24
C ALA A 325 1.10 -8.33 6.75
N GLY A 326 1.32 -7.89 5.50
CA GLY A 326 0.60 -6.74 4.93
C GLY A 326 0.96 -5.37 5.50
N HIS A 327 2.12 -5.21 6.12
CA HIS A 327 2.49 -3.97 6.85
C HIS A 327 2.78 -2.74 5.96
N GLY A 328 3.08 -2.89 4.67
CA GLY A 328 3.43 -1.75 3.80
C GLY A 328 2.36 -0.65 3.79
N MET A 329 1.10 -1.02 3.64
CA MET A 329 -0.02 -0.06 3.64
C MET A 329 -0.18 0.66 4.99
N ASN A 330 0.02 -0.06 6.11
CA ASN A 330 -0.08 0.51 7.45
C ASN A 330 0.99 1.57 7.73
N LEU A 331 2.22 1.38 7.23
CA LEU A 331 3.26 2.40 7.29
C LEU A 331 2.83 3.66 6.55
N GLY A 332 2.24 3.51 5.36
CA GLY A 332 1.73 4.63 4.58
C GLY A 332 0.60 5.39 5.29
N PHE A 333 -0.33 4.70 5.96
CA PHE A 333 -1.35 5.36 6.79
C PHE A 333 -0.71 6.08 7.98
N GLY A 334 0.31 5.50 8.60
CA GLY A 334 1.10 6.16 9.64
C GLY A 334 1.77 7.45 9.15
N ASP A 335 2.30 7.44 7.90
CA ASP A 335 2.85 8.66 7.29
C ASP A 335 1.79 9.76 7.18
N VAL A 336 0.59 9.41 6.74
CA VAL A 336 -0.51 10.38 6.61
C VAL A 336 -0.88 10.96 7.97
N VAL A 337 -1.03 10.11 9.01
CA VAL A 337 -1.32 10.56 10.38
C VAL A 337 -0.27 11.55 10.86
N ASP A 338 1.01 11.19 10.72
CA ASP A 338 2.11 12.00 11.22
C ASP A 338 2.30 13.32 10.45
N LEU A 339 2.14 13.27 9.11
CA LEU A 339 2.22 14.48 8.28
C LEU A 339 1.08 15.45 8.62
N LEU A 340 -0.16 14.97 8.74
CA LEU A 340 -1.30 15.79 9.13
C LEU A 340 -1.11 16.37 10.54
N GLN A 341 -0.58 15.58 11.48
CA GLN A 341 -0.35 16.03 12.82
C GLN A 341 0.68 17.16 12.87
N VAL A 342 1.87 17.01 12.25
CA VAL A 342 2.91 18.04 12.29
C VAL A 342 2.48 19.33 11.57
N VAL A 343 1.67 19.21 10.50
CA VAL A 343 1.10 20.37 9.81
C VAL A 343 0.08 21.08 10.70
N ARG A 344 -0.77 20.36 11.41
CA ARG A 344 -1.75 20.92 12.35
C ARG A 344 -1.09 21.61 13.53
N GLU A 345 0.00 21.04 14.09
CA GLU A 345 0.71 21.52 15.29
C GLU A 345 1.78 22.58 14.96
N ARG A 346 1.89 23.00 13.69
CA ARG A 346 2.87 24.01 13.30
C ARG A 346 2.56 25.37 13.95
N GLU A 347 3.58 26.17 14.12
CA GLU A 347 3.43 27.55 14.52
C GLU A 347 2.67 28.34 13.42
N GLN A 348 1.69 29.17 13.80
CA GLN A 348 0.79 29.87 12.85
C GLN A 348 1.53 30.67 11.76
N ARG A 349 2.72 31.19 12.08
CA ARG A 349 3.56 31.96 11.15
C ARG A 349 4.31 31.12 10.12
N ARG A 350 4.32 29.77 10.27
CA ARG A 350 5.02 28.89 9.35
C ARG A 350 4.09 28.39 8.26
N ALA A 351 4.60 28.37 7.04
CA ALA A 351 3.92 27.69 5.94
C ALA A 351 3.81 26.17 6.19
N ILE A 352 2.83 25.52 5.58
CA ILE A 352 2.63 24.05 5.70
C ILE A 352 3.80 23.26 5.10
N GLY A 353 4.48 23.82 4.09
CA GLY A 353 5.69 23.25 3.46
C GLY A 353 7.00 23.76 4.05
N ASP A 354 6.97 24.48 5.21
CA ASP A 354 8.20 24.97 5.89
C ASP A 354 9.13 23.80 6.24
N GLU A 355 10.41 23.94 5.94
CA GLU A 355 11.42 22.90 6.13
C GLU A 355 11.46 22.37 7.57
N ARG A 356 11.28 23.23 8.59
CA ARG A 356 11.28 22.80 9.99
C ARG A 356 10.03 21.99 10.35
N VAL A 357 8.90 22.26 9.70
CA VAL A 357 7.67 21.46 9.85
C VAL A 357 7.90 20.08 9.25
N LEU A 358 8.42 20.02 8.04
CA LEU A 358 8.70 18.76 7.35
C LEU A 358 9.81 17.96 8.03
N ALA A 359 10.83 18.61 8.60
CA ALA A 359 11.86 17.94 9.40
C ALA A 359 11.30 17.27 10.67
N ARG A 360 10.19 17.79 11.27
CA ARG A 360 9.49 17.10 12.36
C ARG A 360 8.82 15.83 11.88
N TYR A 361 8.16 15.88 10.73
CA TYR A 361 7.60 14.71 10.09
C TYR A 361 8.67 13.63 9.82
N ALA A 362 9.76 14.02 9.17
CA ALA A 362 10.84 13.08 8.86
C ALA A 362 11.44 12.42 10.11
N ARG A 363 11.62 13.17 11.21
CA ARG A 363 12.12 12.60 12.49
C ARG A 363 11.14 11.62 13.11
N LYS A 364 9.84 11.96 13.11
CA LYS A 364 8.79 11.14 13.70
C LYS A 364 8.68 9.80 12.97
N ARG A 365 8.82 9.79 11.64
CA ARG A 365 8.74 8.57 10.82
C ARG A 365 9.98 7.70 10.88
N LYS A 366 11.16 8.32 11.20
CA LYS A 366 12.45 7.61 11.14
C LYS A 366 12.49 6.37 12.04
N GLU A 367 11.98 6.47 13.26
CA GLU A 367 12.02 5.38 14.24
C GLU A 367 11.09 4.23 13.82
N ASP A 368 9.83 4.53 13.48
CA ASP A 368 8.83 3.53 13.08
C ASP A 368 9.26 2.77 11.81
N VAL A 369 9.73 3.51 10.80
CA VAL A 369 10.20 2.92 9.54
C VAL A 369 11.44 2.06 9.77
N LEU A 370 12.41 2.54 10.58
CA LEU A 370 13.61 1.77 10.89
C LEU A 370 13.28 0.49 11.67
N MET A 371 12.41 0.58 12.67
CA MET A 371 11.98 -0.60 13.46
C MET A 371 11.28 -1.62 12.58
N MET A 372 10.40 -1.17 11.69
CA MET A 372 9.71 -2.07 10.75
C MET A 372 10.68 -2.69 9.75
N GLN A 373 11.62 -1.91 9.19
CA GLN A 373 12.64 -2.44 8.27
C GLN A 373 13.53 -3.47 8.96
N LEU A 374 13.98 -3.20 10.18
CA LEU A 374 14.78 -4.15 10.96
C LEU A 374 14.00 -5.42 11.30
N ALA A 375 12.73 -5.29 11.67
CA ALA A 375 11.90 -6.45 11.97
C ALA A 375 11.66 -7.31 10.72
N THR A 376 11.24 -6.71 9.61
CA THR A 376 10.92 -7.45 8.38
C THR A 376 12.17 -8.03 7.72
N ASP A 377 13.26 -7.26 7.64
CA ASP A 377 14.55 -7.72 7.09
C ASP A 377 15.21 -8.75 8.01
N GLY A 378 15.11 -8.56 9.32
CA GLY A 378 15.62 -9.51 10.31
C GLY A 378 14.87 -10.85 10.26
N LEU A 379 13.55 -10.83 10.16
CA LEU A 379 12.74 -12.04 10.00
C LEU A 379 13.03 -12.71 8.66
N GLU A 380 13.07 -11.97 7.56
CA GLU A 380 13.39 -12.54 6.23
C GLU A 380 14.76 -13.24 6.26
N ARG A 381 15.80 -12.60 6.79
CA ARG A 381 17.12 -13.19 6.90
C ARG A 381 17.19 -14.39 7.87
N LEU A 382 16.48 -14.30 8.99
CA LEU A 382 16.43 -15.38 9.98
C LEU A 382 15.75 -16.63 9.41
N PHE A 383 14.69 -16.44 8.63
CA PHE A 383 13.94 -17.54 8.03
C PHE A 383 14.49 -17.97 6.66
N GLY A 384 15.17 -17.10 5.91
CA GLY A 384 15.84 -17.42 4.66
C GLY A 384 17.22 -18.10 4.83
N ALA A 385 17.77 -18.16 6.04
CA ALA A 385 19.08 -18.77 6.29
C ALA A 385 18.97 -20.29 6.47
N ASN A 386 19.56 -21.05 5.54
CA ASN A 386 19.65 -22.52 5.57
C ASN A 386 20.73 -23.06 6.54
N LEU A 387 20.96 -22.39 7.68
CA LEU A 387 21.94 -22.82 8.67
C LEU A 387 21.23 -23.51 9.84
N GLU A 388 21.50 -24.80 10.02
CA GLU A 388 20.95 -25.63 11.12
C GLU A 388 21.01 -24.97 12.51
N PRO A 389 22.11 -24.31 12.92
CA PRO A 389 22.15 -23.63 14.22
C PRO A 389 21.16 -22.47 14.33
N LEU A 390 20.95 -21.73 13.25
CA LEU A 390 19.99 -20.60 13.21
C LEU A 390 18.54 -21.10 13.24
N ARG A 391 18.25 -22.23 12.59
CA ARG A 391 16.94 -22.89 12.64
C ARG A 391 16.56 -23.29 14.07
N VAL A 392 17.50 -23.90 14.81
CA VAL A 392 17.28 -24.26 16.21
C VAL A 392 17.04 -23.06 17.11
N VAL A 393 17.82 -21.97 16.95
CA VAL A 393 17.66 -20.73 17.73
C VAL A 393 16.32 -20.07 17.40
N ARG A 394 15.92 -20.02 16.13
CA ARG A 394 14.65 -19.49 15.67
C ARG A 394 13.45 -20.22 16.28
N ASN A 395 13.43 -21.56 16.16
CA ASN A 395 12.34 -22.39 16.68
C ASN A 395 12.27 -22.33 18.22
N PHE A 396 13.42 -22.29 18.90
CA PHE A 396 13.50 -22.09 20.34
C PHE A 396 12.97 -20.69 20.74
N GLY A 397 13.31 -19.64 19.96
CA GLY A 397 12.81 -18.28 20.19
C GLY A 397 11.29 -18.18 20.04
N LEU A 398 10.71 -18.78 19.02
CA LEU A 398 9.25 -18.84 18.83
C LEU A 398 8.58 -19.57 20.00
N ASN A 399 9.06 -20.74 20.38
CA ASN A 399 8.52 -21.52 21.52
C ASN A 399 8.70 -20.80 22.88
N LEU A 400 9.69 -19.92 23.02
CA LEU A 400 9.89 -19.14 24.25
C LEU A 400 8.93 -17.97 24.35
N LEU A 401 8.57 -17.36 23.21
CA LEU A 401 7.62 -16.24 23.13
C LEU A 401 6.16 -16.71 23.28
N ASP A 402 5.88 -17.98 23.01
CA ASP A 402 4.55 -18.60 23.15
C ASP A 402 4.19 -18.94 24.63
N LYS A 403 5.12 -18.81 25.56
CA LYS A 403 4.94 -19.04 27.00
C LYS A 403 4.79 -17.75 27.78
#